data_20ce1ee797526fe9d5a987521eaf31be
#
_entry.id   20ce1ee797526fe9d5a987521eaf31be
#
_cell.length_a   1.000
_cell.length_b   1.000
_cell.length_c   1.000
_cell.angle_alpha   90.00
_cell.angle_beta   90.00
_cell.angle_gamma   90.00
#
_symmetry.space_group_name_H-M   'P 1'
#
loop_
_entity.id
_entity.type
_entity.pdbx_description
1 polymer ?
#
loop_
_entity_poly.entity_id
_entity_poly.type
_entity_poly.pdbx_seq_one_letter_code
_entity_poly.pdbx_strand_id
1 'polypeptide(L)'
;MNSNRFVPLAAFNFALIFAFAVSGRLAGQDNKTSYPSMAPLEQYLMHRDAEITLAQSAAPESISRDATVLVLGRHGYETAVEGKNGFVCAVERGWMSPADAPEFWNPKIRGPICFNPPAARSVLPVTYKRTEMALAGRTKAEITDGNKTAFERGELPALEPGAMSYMMSKEAYLTDDGDHNLAHLMFYTPPLDGKVWGADLPKSPVMLIPQFKGAQPIDVFIVPVGRWSDGTPAPLM
;
A
#
# COMPACT_ATOMS: atom_id res chain seq x y z
N MET A 1 6.43 35.84 -95.90
CA MET A 1 7.19 34.61 -95.66
C MET A 1 7.67 34.66 -94.22
N ASN A 2 6.98 34.00 -93.34
CA ASN A 2 7.11 34.17 -91.88
C ASN A 2 8.06 33.13 -91.28
N SER A 3 9.04 33.58 -90.56
CA SER A 3 9.95 32.77 -89.81
C SER A 3 9.58 32.86 -88.31
N ASN A 4 8.98 31.86 -87.79
CA ASN A 4 8.66 31.72 -86.36
C ASN A 4 9.89 31.19 -85.59
N ARG A 5 10.41 32.01 -84.69
CA ARG A 5 11.42 31.59 -83.72
C ARG A 5 10.73 31.16 -82.44
N PHE A 6 10.88 29.89 -82.10
CA PHE A 6 10.49 29.33 -80.78
C PHE A 6 11.59 29.69 -79.77
N VAL A 7 11.17 30.23 -78.61
CA VAL A 7 11.98 30.43 -77.43
C VAL A 7 11.58 29.36 -76.45
N PRO A 8 12.49 28.58 -75.88
CA PRO A 8 12.11 27.61 -74.85
C PRO A 8 11.96 28.28 -73.48
N LEU A 9 10.84 28.08 -72.83
CA LEU A 9 10.59 28.47 -71.44
C LEU A 9 11.36 27.51 -70.53
N ALA A 10 12.27 27.99 -69.69
CA ALA A 10 12.94 27.29 -68.65
C ALA A 10 11.96 27.13 -67.44
N ALA A 11 11.55 25.92 -67.14
CA ALA A 11 10.77 25.58 -65.97
C ALA A 11 11.69 25.59 -64.75
N PHE A 12 11.50 26.57 -63.87
CA PHE A 12 12.12 26.61 -62.53
C PHE A 12 11.29 25.67 -61.59
N ASN A 13 11.84 24.52 -61.29
CA ASN A 13 11.32 23.66 -60.22
C ASN A 13 11.69 24.23 -58.85
N PHE A 14 10.70 24.82 -58.16
CA PHE A 14 10.79 25.17 -56.77
C PHE A 14 10.49 23.91 -55.95
N ALA A 15 11.54 23.25 -55.45
CA ALA A 15 11.39 22.17 -54.49
C ALA A 15 11.06 22.76 -53.12
N LEU A 16 9.78 22.66 -52.70
CA LEU A 16 9.36 22.99 -51.34
C LEU A 16 9.82 21.86 -50.40
N ILE A 17 10.88 22.12 -49.63
CA ILE A 17 11.32 21.25 -48.56
C ILE A 17 10.36 21.49 -47.37
N PHE A 18 9.39 20.59 -47.18
CA PHE A 18 8.58 20.51 -45.98
C PHE A 18 9.46 19.92 -44.86
N ALA A 19 10.00 20.78 -44.00
CA ALA A 19 10.60 20.37 -42.75
C ALA A 19 9.47 19.89 -41.80
N PHE A 20 9.25 18.56 -41.71
CA PHE A 20 8.46 17.97 -40.65
C PHE A 20 9.22 18.17 -39.33
N ALA A 21 8.82 19.18 -38.55
CA ALA A 21 9.17 19.27 -37.14
C ALA A 21 8.46 18.10 -36.42
N VAL A 22 9.18 17.01 -36.26
CA VAL A 22 8.79 15.96 -35.34
C VAL A 22 8.90 16.52 -33.92
N SER A 23 7.80 17.09 -33.43
CA SER A 23 7.66 17.41 -32.02
C SER A 23 7.64 16.09 -31.25
N GLY A 24 8.83 15.59 -30.91
CA GLY A 24 8.97 14.51 -29.95
C GLY A 24 8.32 14.98 -28.64
N ARG A 25 7.12 14.47 -28.35
CA ARG A 25 6.61 14.46 -26.99
C ARG A 25 7.64 13.66 -26.19
N LEU A 26 8.46 14.34 -25.41
CA LEU A 26 9.13 13.76 -24.27
C LEU A 26 7.99 13.19 -23.41
N ALA A 27 7.78 11.87 -23.48
CA ALA A 27 7.04 11.16 -22.47
C ALA A 27 7.75 11.50 -21.16
N GLY A 28 7.08 12.26 -20.30
CA GLY A 28 7.55 12.48 -18.95
C GLY A 28 7.75 11.09 -18.37
N GLN A 29 9.00 10.72 -18.10
CA GLN A 29 9.27 9.61 -17.20
C GLN A 29 8.68 10.04 -15.87
N ASP A 30 7.59 9.40 -15.48
CA ASP A 30 7.12 9.43 -14.09
C ASP A 30 8.30 8.96 -13.25
N ASN A 31 9.01 9.91 -12.65
CA ASN A 31 10.10 9.66 -11.71
C ASN A 31 9.47 9.16 -10.39
N LYS A 32 8.79 8.00 -10.44
CA LYS A 32 8.40 7.32 -9.22
C LYS A 32 9.66 7.02 -8.44
N THR A 33 9.75 7.58 -7.25
CA THR A 33 10.86 7.32 -6.33
C THR A 33 10.97 5.81 -6.13
N SER A 34 12.09 5.23 -6.51
CA SER A 34 12.30 3.80 -6.37
C SER A 34 13.00 3.52 -5.04
N TYR A 35 12.47 2.56 -4.30
CA TYR A 35 13.05 2.04 -3.06
C TYR A 35 13.54 0.61 -3.29
N PRO A 36 14.75 0.41 -3.86
CA PRO A 36 15.24 -0.89 -4.30
C PRO A 36 15.61 -1.81 -3.13
N SER A 37 15.94 -1.25 -1.98
CA SER A 37 16.35 -1.98 -0.78
C SER A 37 15.92 -1.24 0.48
N MET A 38 15.98 -1.91 1.62
CA MET A 38 15.73 -1.31 2.92
C MET A 38 16.73 -0.18 3.20
N ALA A 39 16.23 0.98 3.59
CA ALA A 39 17.03 2.09 4.10
C ALA A 39 17.59 1.76 5.50
N PRO A 40 18.54 2.54 6.05
CA PRO A 40 18.94 2.40 7.45
C PRO A 40 17.73 2.40 8.40
N LEU A 41 17.74 1.51 9.39
CA LEU A 41 16.61 1.28 10.31
C LEU A 41 16.10 2.56 10.95
N GLU A 42 17.00 3.48 11.27
CA GLU A 42 16.69 4.77 11.90
C GLU A 42 15.65 5.60 11.13
N GLN A 43 15.57 5.41 9.81
CA GLN A 43 14.57 6.12 8.98
C GLN A 43 13.16 5.55 9.13
N TYR A 44 13.03 4.32 9.61
CA TYR A 44 11.74 3.68 9.89
C TYR A 44 11.26 3.90 11.33
N LEU A 45 12.17 4.20 12.24
CA LEU A 45 11.82 4.43 13.64
C LEU A 45 11.11 5.80 13.80
N MET A 46 10.24 5.86 14.78
CA MET A 46 9.54 7.07 15.20
C MET A 46 9.88 7.38 16.65
N HIS A 47 9.65 8.64 17.06
CA HIS A 47 9.61 8.93 18.49
C HIS A 47 8.45 8.16 19.14
N ARG A 48 8.70 7.50 20.27
CA ARG A 48 7.77 6.57 20.92
C ARG A 48 6.34 7.15 21.08
N ASP A 49 6.23 8.35 21.65
CA ASP A 49 4.93 8.97 21.92
C ASP A 49 4.19 9.34 20.63
N ALA A 50 4.92 9.77 19.60
CA ALA A 50 4.35 10.07 18.29
C ALA A 50 3.83 8.78 17.61
N GLU A 51 4.55 7.66 17.75
CA GLU A 51 4.11 6.38 17.21
C GLU A 51 2.88 5.83 17.95
N ILE A 52 2.83 5.95 19.28
CA ILE A 52 1.66 5.60 20.09
C ILE A 52 0.44 6.40 19.61
N THR A 53 0.56 7.73 19.51
CA THR A 53 -0.53 8.60 19.06
C THR A 53 -1.02 8.22 17.65
N LEU A 54 -0.09 7.97 16.74
CA LEU A 54 -0.41 7.59 15.36
C LEU A 54 -1.08 6.20 15.30
N ALA A 55 -0.59 5.22 16.06
CA ALA A 55 -1.21 3.91 16.14
C ALA A 55 -2.66 3.97 16.66
N GLN A 56 -2.90 4.75 17.71
CA GLN A 56 -4.25 4.94 18.27
C GLN A 56 -5.20 5.63 17.30
N SER A 57 -4.69 6.48 16.41
CA SER A 57 -5.51 7.16 15.40
C SER A 57 -6.07 6.23 14.32
N ALA A 58 -5.67 4.96 14.28
CA ALA A 58 -6.18 3.97 13.32
C ALA A 58 -7.66 3.63 13.50
N ALA A 59 -8.19 3.74 14.70
CA ALA A 59 -9.58 3.40 15.03
C ALA A 59 -10.23 4.48 15.89
N PRO A 60 -11.57 4.54 15.97
CA PRO A 60 -12.28 5.46 16.88
C PRO A 60 -11.79 5.31 18.33
N GLU A 61 -11.78 6.41 19.07
CA GLU A 61 -11.31 6.47 20.46
C GLU A 61 -11.99 5.44 21.37
N SER A 62 -13.26 5.14 21.12
CA SER A 62 -14.01 4.10 21.85
C SER A 62 -13.41 2.70 21.71
N ILE A 63 -12.53 2.48 20.73
CA ILE A 63 -11.80 1.24 20.48
C ILE A 63 -10.34 1.41 20.88
N SER A 64 -9.65 2.43 20.36
CA SER A 64 -8.21 2.58 20.47
C SER A 64 -7.73 3.00 21.87
N ARG A 65 -8.57 3.65 22.68
CA ARG A 65 -8.22 4.07 24.06
C ARG A 65 -7.81 2.91 24.94
N ASP A 66 -8.51 1.78 24.84
CA ASP A 66 -8.32 0.60 25.67
C ASP A 66 -7.57 -0.53 24.92
N ALA A 67 -7.02 -0.24 23.73
CA ALA A 67 -6.26 -1.17 22.93
C ALA A 67 -4.80 -1.28 23.41
N THR A 68 -4.21 -2.46 23.24
CA THR A 68 -2.75 -2.60 23.31
C THR A 68 -2.12 -1.81 22.17
N VAL A 69 -1.06 -1.06 22.45
CA VAL A 69 -0.33 -0.31 21.42
C VAL A 69 1.09 -0.85 21.28
N LEU A 70 1.43 -1.19 20.05
CA LEU A 70 2.77 -1.62 19.68
C LEU A 70 3.51 -0.47 19.00
N VAL A 71 4.81 -0.37 19.27
CA VAL A 71 5.74 0.52 18.58
C VAL A 71 6.90 -0.28 17.99
N LEU A 72 7.47 0.20 16.89
CA LEU A 72 8.62 -0.43 16.26
C LEU A 72 9.90 -0.03 17.00
N GLY A 73 10.52 -1.00 17.65
CA GLY A 73 11.86 -0.88 18.23
C GLY A 73 12.95 -1.43 17.29
N ARG A 74 14.19 -1.46 17.81
CA ARG A 74 15.35 -1.96 17.05
C ARG A 74 15.30 -3.47 16.76
N HIS A 75 14.53 -4.21 17.53
CA HIS A 75 14.44 -5.68 17.45
C HIS A 75 13.07 -6.17 16.99
N GLY A 76 12.19 -5.28 16.56
CA GLY A 76 10.82 -5.57 16.16
C GLY A 76 9.80 -4.74 16.94
N TYR A 77 8.54 -5.12 16.82
CA TYR A 77 7.48 -4.47 17.59
C TYR A 77 7.54 -4.85 19.06
N GLU A 78 7.37 -3.86 19.91
CA GLU A 78 7.30 -4.00 21.35
C GLU A 78 6.04 -3.33 21.91
N THR A 79 5.50 -3.85 23.02
CA THR A 79 4.34 -3.25 23.67
C THR A 79 4.73 -1.92 24.34
N ALA A 80 4.08 -0.86 23.88
CA ALA A 80 4.23 0.48 24.46
C ALA A 80 3.16 0.80 25.47
N VAL A 81 1.93 0.30 25.25
CA VAL A 81 0.77 0.48 26.13
C VAL A 81 0.05 -0.86 26.23
N GLU A 82 -0.18 -1.32 27.45
CA GLU A 82 -1.01 -2.50 27.69
C GLU A 82 -2.49 -2.13 27.59
N GLY A 83 -3.23 -2.87 26.77
CA GLY A 83 -4.67 -2.72 26.59
C GLY A 83 -5.48 -3.74 27.39
N LYS A 84 -6.81 -3.57 27.41
CA LYS A 84 -7.73 -4.47 28.13
C LYS A 84 -8.93 -4.93 27.31
N ASN A 85 -9.08 -4.43 26.06
CA ASN A 85 -10.24 -4.78 25.21
C ASN A 85 -9.89 -5.83 24.13
N GLY A 86 -8.63 -6.30 24.09
CA GLY A 86 -8.15 -7.30 23.14
C GLY A 86 -7.83 -6.75 21.75
N PHE A 87 -8.09 -5.47 21.46
CA PHE A 87 -7.61 -4.82 20.25
C PHE A 87 -6.12 -4.53 20.36
N VAL A 88 -5.42 -4.57 19.21
CA VAL A 88 -4.00 -4.24 19.12
C VAL A 88 -3.79 -3.24 18.00
N CYS A 89 -3.27 -2.06 18.32
CA CYS A 89 -2.97 -1.00 17.37
C CYS A 89 -1.46 -0.88 17.16
N ALA A 90 -1.03 -0.64 15.93
CA ALA A 90 0.37 -0.48 15.54
C ALA A 90 0.49 0.51 14.37
N VAL A 91 1.71 0.90 14.03
CA VAL A 91 2.01 1.60 12.78
C VAL A 91 2.82 0.67 11.88
N GLU A 92 2.20 0.13 10.85
CA GLU A 92 2.88 -0.71 9.86
C GLU A 92 3.84 0.09 8.99
N ARG A 93 4.83 -0.58 8.43
CA ARG A 93 5.87 -0.04 7.55
C ARG A 93 5.69 -0.58 6.14
N GLY A 94 6.43 -0.01 5.19
CA GLY A 94 6.33 -0.36 3.78
C GLY A 94 6.50 -1.84 3.48
N TRP A 95 7.26 -2.60 4.27
CA TRP A 95 7.40 -4.06 4.09
C TRP A 95 6.14 -4.88 4.39
N MET A 96 5.06 -4.23 4.86
CA MET A 96 3.73 -4.85 4.93
C MET A 96 2.95 -4.73 3.62
N SER A 97 3.36 -3.86 2.72
CA SER A 97 2.79 -3.75 1.37
C SER A 97 3.01 -5.05 0.55
N PRO A 98 2.27 -5.25 -0.54
CA PRO A 98 2.56 -6.30 -1.52
C PRO A 98 4.02 -6.24 -2.01
N ALA A 99 4.61 -7.40 -2.34
CA ALA A 99 6.02 -7.47 -2.72
C ALA A 99 6.35 -6.70 -4.02
N ASP A 100 5.39 -6.52 -4.90
CA ASP A 100 5.47 -5.75 -6.15
C ASP A 100 5.21 -4.24 -5.96
N ALA A 101 4.73 -3.83 -4.77
CA ALA A 101 4.50 -2.42 -4.49
C ALA A 101 5.82 -1.62 -4.53
N PRO A 102 5.83 -0.45 -5.20
CA PRO A 102 7.01 0.42 -5.24
C PRO A 102 7.41 0.91 -3.86
N GLU A 103 6.46 1.05 -2.94
CA GLU A 103 6.63 1.55 -1.57
C GLU A 103 7.16 0.50 -0.59
N PHE A 104 7.40 -0.74 -0.99
CA PHE A 104 7.79 -1.84 -0.09
C PHE A 104 8.95 -1.46 0.86
N TRP A 105 9.97 -0.77 0.36
CA TRP A 105 11.10 -0.28 1.15
C TRP A 105 11.07 1.22 1.41
N ASN A 106 9.92 1.89 1.17
CA ASN A 106 9.78 3.31 1.44
C ASN A 106 9.82 3.59 2.96
N PRO A 107 10.86 4.28 3.48
CA PRO A 107 10.99 4.50 4.91
C PRO A 107 9.99 5.51 5.47
N LYS A 108 9.26 6.22 4.62
CA LYS A 108 8.22 7.18 5.05
C LYS A 108 6.89 6.52 5.34
N ILE A 109 6.65 5.30 4.86
CA ILE A 109 5.36 4.62 5.05
C ILE A 109 5.02 4.53 6.53
N ARG A 110 3.83 5.00 6.85
CA ARG A 110 3.21 4.96 8.17
C ARG A 110 1.76 4.54 7.99
N GLY A 111 1.51 3.25 8.16
CA GLY A 111 0.18 2.64 8.06
C GLY A 111 -0.38 2.35 9.45
N PRO A 112 -1.02 3.32 10.13
CA PRO A 112 -1.67 3.05 11.40
C PRO A 112 -2.84 2.08 11.19
N ILE A 113 -2.82 0.99 11.94
CA ILE A 113 -3.76 -0.12 11.86
C ILE A 113 -4.15 -0.56 13.27
N CYS A 114 -5.40 -0.95 13.45
CA CYS A 114 -5.91 -1.47 14.71
C CYS A 114 -6.64 -2.79 14.47
N PHE A 115 -6.04 -3.90 14.88
CA PHE A 115 -6.57 -5.24 14.72
C PHE A 115 -7.61 -5.53 15.81
N ASN A 116 -8.75 -6.12 15.43
CA ASN A 116 -9.68 -6.67 16.42
C ASN A 116 -9.11 -7.94 17.06
N PRO A 117 -9.71 -8.47 18.16
CA PRO A 117 -9.14 -9.61 18.86
C PRO A 117 -8.88 -10.85 17.98
N PRO A 118 -9.76 -11.28 17.05
CA PRO A 118 -9.45 -12.37 16.12
C PRO A 118 -8.26 -12.05 15.21
N ALA A 119 -8.19 -10.83 14.64
CA ALA A 119 -7.07 -10.44 13.77
C ALA A 119 -5.76 -10.26 14.55
N ALA A 120 -5.81 -9.79 15.79
CA ALA A 120 -4.64 -9.70 16.66
C ALA A 120 -4.00 -11.07 16.92
N ARG A 121 -4.81 -12.15 16.98
CA ARG A 121 -4.30 -13.51 17.16
C ARG A 121 -3.92 -14.21 15.87
N SER A 122 -4.53 -13.88 14.73
CA SER A 122 -4.37 -14.64 13.48
C SER A 122 -3.75 -13.87 12.31
N VAL A 123 -3.79 -12.53 12.31
CA VAL A 123 -3.23 -11.69 11.23
C VAL A 123 -1.99 -10.95 11.70
N LEU A 124 -2.01 -10.33 12.88
CA LEU A 124 -0.86 -9.62 13.44
C LEU A 124 0.44 -10.47 13.51
N PRO A 125 0.42 -11.80 13.74
CA PRO A 125 1.62 -12.63 13.65
C PRO A 125 2.35 -12.55 12.29
N VAL A 126 1.64 -12.28 11.20
CA VAL A 126 2.24 -12.02 9.87
C VAL A 126 3.07 -10.73 9.90
N THR A 127 2.55 -9.67 10.55
CA THR A 127 3.27 -8.41 10.73
C THR A 127 4.57 -8.62 11.50
N TYR A 128 4.54 -9.41 12.58
CA TYR A 128 5.77 -9.74 13.32
C TYR A 128 6.77 -10.50 12.45
N LYS A 129 6.33 -11.55 11.73
CA LYS A 129 7.20 -12.38 10.89
C LYS A 129 7.85 -11.58 9.78
N ARG A 130 7.08 -10.76 9.07
CA ARG A 130 7.61 -9.90 8.00
C ARG A 130 8.60 -8.86 8.55
N THR A 131 8.29 -8.28 9.71
CA THR A 131 9.18 -7.31 10.38
C THR A 131 10.49 -7.96 10.81
N GLU A 132 10.45 -9.16 11.42
CA GLU A 132 11.64 -9.94 11.77
C GLU A 132 12.54 -10.15 10.56
N MET A 133 11.97 -10.61 9.45
CA MET A 133 12.72 -10.86 8.21
C MET A 133 13.28 -9.56 7.59
N ALA A 134 12.51 -8.47 7.61
CA ALA A 134 12.98 -7.17 7.14
C ALA A 134 14.17 -6.67 7.96
N LEU A 135 14.07 -6.71 9.30
CA LEU A 135 15.15 -6.31 10.20
C LEU A 135 16.39 -7.22 10.09
N ALA A 136 16.20 -8.49 9.69
CA ALA A 136 17.28 -9.41 9.37
C ALA A 136 17.90 -9.15 7.98
N GLY A 137 17.50 -8.10 7.26
CA GLY A 137 18.03 -7.72 5.95
C GLY A 137 17.61 -8.64 4.80
N ARG A 138 16.51 -9.38 4.95
CA ARG A 138 15.97 -10.23 3.88
C ARG A 138 15.44 -9.41 2.73
N THR A 139 15.61 -9.93 1.51
CA THR A 139 15.04 -9.34 0.30
C THR A 139 13.50 -9.47 0.27
N LYS A 140 12.84 -8.70 -0.60
CA LYS A 140 11.39 -8.82 -0.83
C LYS A 140 10.96 -10.26 -1.15
N ALA A 141 11.73 -10.95 -2.00
CA ALA A 141 11.46 -12.33 -2.38
C ALA A 141 11.58 -13.27 -1.17
N GLU A 142 12.66 -13.17 -0.39
CA GLU A 142 12.85 -13.99 0.81
C GLU A 142 11.76 -13.75 1.87
N ILE A 143 11.27 -12.49 2.02
CA ILE A 143 10.17 -12.17 2.94
C ILE A 143 8.88 -12.82 2.45
N THR A 144 8.59 -12.76 1.16
CA THR A 144 7.39 -13.38 0.58
C THR A 144 7.42 -14.89 0.71
N ASP A 145 8.53 -15.51 0.33
CA ASP A 145 8.71 -16.97 0.38
C ASP A 145 8.76 -17.48 1.82
N GLY A 146 9.41 -16.73 2.71
CA GLY A 146 9.49 -17.06 4.13
C GLY A 146 8.12 -16.99 4.81
N ASN A 147 7.30 -16.00 4.45
CA ASN A 147 5.94 -15.89 4.95
C ASN A 147 5.07 -17.07 4.49
N LYS A 148 5.13 -17.40 3.19
CA LYS A 148 4.44 -18.58 2.63
C LYS A 148 4.86 -19.87 3.32
N THR A 149 6.17 -20.08 3.46
CA THR A 149 6.74 -21.26 4.13
C THR A 149 6.29 -21.35 5.58
N ALA A 150 6.20 -20.23 6.29
CA ALA A 150 5.74 -20.19 7.68
C ALA A 150 4.27 -20.63 7.82
N PHE A 151 3.40 -20.27 6.88
CA PHE A 151 2.03 -20.78 6.82
C PHE A 151 2.01 -22.28 6.52
N GLU A 152 2.76 -22.74 5.52
CA GLU A 152 2.82 -24.16 5.13
C GLU A 152 3.31 -25.06 6.27
N ARG A 153 4.17 -24.56 7.15
CA ARG A 153 4.71 -25.27 8.31
C ARG A 153 3.87 -25.12 9.58
N GLY A 154 2.78 -24.31 9.55
CA GLY A 154 1.98 -24.03 10.74
C GLY A 154 2.71 -23.17 11.78
N GLU A 155 3.76 -22.45 11.39
CA GLU A 155 4.46 -21.46 12.25
C GLU A 155 3.61 -20.19 12.43
N LEU A 156 2.76 -19.88 11.45
CA LEU A 156 1.76 -18.82 11.54
C LEU A 156 0.39 -19.44 11.82
N PRO A 157 -0.43 -18.81 12.68
CA PRO A 157 -1.74 -19.32 13.03
C PRO A 157 -2.71 -19.31 11.84
N ALA A 158 -3.68 -20.22 11.85
CA ALA A 158 -4.80 -20.17 10.94
C ALA A 158 -5.66 -18.92 11.21
N LEU A 159 -6.24 -18.39 10.13
CA LEU A 159 -7.12 -17.23 10.22
C LEU A 159 -8.34 -17.52 11.09
N GLU A 160 -8.58 -16.67 12.07
CA GLU A 160 -9.78 -16.76 12.92
C GLU A 160 -10.99 -16.10 12.23
N PRO A 161 -12.20 -16.71 12.35
CA PRO A 161 -13.42 -16.10 11.84
C PRO A 161 -13.67 -14.71 12.45
N GLY A 162 -14.09 -13.76 11.63
CA GLY A 162 -14.39 -12.39 12.06
C GLY A 162 -13.15 -11.52 12.24
N ALA A 163 -11.97 -11.96 11.78
CA ALA A 163 -10.77 -11.13 11.75
C ALA A 163 -10.98 -9.90 10.87
N MET A 164 -10.73 -8.71 11.43
CA MET A 164 -10.81 -7.43 10.73
C MET A 164 -9.88 -6.41 11.37
N SER A 165 -9.60 -5.33 10.65
CA SER A 165 -8.85 -4.20 11.17
C SER A 165 -9.41 -2.86 10.71
N TYR A 166 -9.04 -1.82 11.45
CA TYR A 166 -9.33 -0.43 11.15
C TYR A 166 -8.06 0.23 10.58
N MET A 167 -8.21 0.97 9.49
CA MET A 167 -7.23 1.91 8.96
C MET A 167 -7.94 3.24 8.66
N MET A 168 -8.30 3.97 9.71
CA MET A 168 -9.13 5.17 9.61
C MET A 168 -8.39 6.46 10.01
N SER A 169 -7.07 6.42 10.04
CA SER A 169 -6.27 7.60 10.38
C SER A 169 -6.12 8.53 9.17
N LYS A 170 -6.42 9.81 9.35
CA LYS A 170 -6.11 10.85 8.35
C LYS A 170 -4.61 11.20 8.30
N GLU A 171 -3.84 10.79 9.31
CA GLU A 171 -2.39 11.02 9.42
C GLU A 171 -1.57 9.86 8.80
N ALA A 172 -2.22 8.88 8.17
CA ALA A 172 -1.53 7.80 7.49
C ALA A 172 -0.73 8.32 6.29
N TYR A 173 0.44 7.72 6.04
CA TYR A 173 1.24 7.95 4.85
C TYR A 173 1.48 6.60 4.16
N LEU A 174 0.75 6.31 3.10
CA LEU A 174 0.72 5.00 2.46
C LEU A 174 1.41 4.97 1.10
N THR A 175 1.61 6.13 0.47
CA THR A 175 2.24 6.26 -0.85
C THR A 175 2.86 7.65 -1.01
N ASP A 176 3.89 7.77 -1.86
CA ASP A 176 4.48 9.06 -2.24
C ASP A 176 3.54 9.87 -3.17
N ASP A 177 2.54 9.25 -3.78
CA ASP A 177 1.60 9.91 -4.68
C ASP A 177 0.56 10.81 -3.93
N GLY A 178 0.56 10.77 -2.59
CA GLY A 178 -0.15 11.73 -1.71
C GLY A 178 -1.68 11.63 -1.65
N ASP A 179 -2.33 10.96 -2.59
CA ASP A 179 -3.79 11.06 -2.82
C ASP A 179 -4.60 9.84 -2.36
N HIS A 180 -4.00 8.85 -1.69
CA HIS A 180 -4.64 7.55 -1.54
C HIS A 180 -4.86 7.10 -0.11
N ASN A 181 -4.93 8.06 0.81
CA ASN A 181 -5.35 7.73 2.16
C ASN A 181 -6.89 7.75 2.23
N LEU A 182 -7.48 6.57 2.26
CA LEU A 182 -8.92 6.38 2.49
C LEU A 182 -9.13 5.84 3.89
N ALA A 183 -10.09 6.41 4.61
CA ALA A 183 -10.59 5.75 5.80
C ALA A 183 -11.28 4.45 5.41
N HIS A 184 -10.78 3.31 5.88
CA HIS A 184 -11.32 2.01 5.49
C HIS A 184 -11.23 0.97 6.60
N LEU A 185 -12.05 -0.07 6.43
CA LEU A 185 -11.96 -1.31 7.19
C LEU A 185 -11.36 -2.39 6.29
N MET A 186 -10.55 -3.27 6.87
CA MET A 186 -10.09 -4.49 6.21
C MET A 186 -10.75 -5.70 6.84
N PHE A 187 -11.24 -6.59 5.99
CA PHE A 187 -11.77 -7.89 6.39
C PHE A 187 -10.87 -8.98 5.82
N TYR A 188 -10.56 -9.95 6.66
CA TYR A 188 -9.68 -11.06 6.33
C TYR A 188 -10.49 -12.34 6.17
N THR A 189 -10.29 -13.04 5.06
CA THR A 189 -10.99 -14.27 4.75
C THR A 189 -10.02 -15.35 4.27
N PRO A 190 -10.33 -16.63 4.40
CA PRO A 190 -9.69 -17.63 3.56
C PRO A 190 -9.86 -17.28 2.09
N PRO A 191 -8.96 -17.73 1.18
CA PRO A 191 -9.06 -17.46 -0.23
C PRO A 191 -10.44 -17.82 -0.79
N LEU A 192 -11.08 -16.85 -1.47
CA LEU A 192 -12.41 -17.04 -2.06
C LEU A 192 -12.56 -16.23 -3.35
N ASP A 193 -13.64 -16.48 -4.11
CA ASP A 193 -14.02 -15.62 -5.22
C ASP A 193 -14.59 -14.29 -4.67
N GLY A 194 -13.89 -13.19 -4.94
CA GLY A 194 -14.29 -11.86 -4.48
C GLY A 194 -15.71 -11.45 -4.87
N LYS A 195 -16.26 -12.03 -5.95
CA LYS A 195 -17.64 -11.80 -6.38
C LYS A 195 -18.67 -12.23 -5.34
N VAL A 196 -18.35 -13.20 -4.48
CA VAL A 196 -19.23 -13.64 -3.38
C VAL A 196 -19.49 -12.48 -2.41
N TRP A 197 -18.53 -11.56 -2.28
CA TRP A 197 -18.65 -10.34 -1.46
C TRP A 197 -19.04 -9.12 -2.32
N GLY A 198 -19.27 -9.31 -3.62
CA GLY A 198 -19.53 -8.20 -4.55
C GLY A 198 -18.29 -7.33 -4.80
N ALA A 199 -17.09 -7.84 -4.52
CA ALA A 199 -15.86 -7.07 -4.70
C ALA A 199 -15.64 -6.72 -6.17
N ASP A 200 -15.14 -5.50 -6.39
CA ASP A 200 -14.78 -4.94 -7.71
C ASP A 200 -15.93 -4.92 -8.74
N LEU A 201 -17.18 -5.06 -8.26
CA LEU A 201 -18.34 -4.87 -9.11
C LEU A 201 -18.66 -3.37 -9.28
N PRO A 202 -19.27 -2.95 -10.39
CA PRO A 202 -19.64 -1.56 -10.61
C PRO A 202 -20.45 -0.99 -9.44
N LYS A 203 -19.97 0.11 -8.86
CA LYS A 203 -20.56 0.81 -7.70
C LYS A 203 -20.51 0.02 -6.38
N SER A 204 -19.81 -1.10 -6.31
CA SER A 204 -19.56 -1.77 -5.05
C SER A 204 -18.52 -1.01 -4.24
N PRO A 205 -18.74 -0.77 -2.94
CA PRO A 205 -17.69 -0.21 -2.08
C PRO A 205 -16.67 -1.27 -1.64
N VAL A 206 -16.90 -2.54 -1.94
CA VAL A 206 -16.03 -3.64 -1.54
C VAL A 206 -14.95 -3.83 -2.59
N MET A 207 -13.68 -3.81 -2.15
CA MET A 207 -12.52 -4.05 -2.99
C MET A 207 -11.73 -5.26 -2.47
N LEU A 208 -11.33 -6.14 -3.36
CA LEU A 208 -10.37 -7.20 -3.04
C LEU A 208 -8.95 -6.68 -3.34
N ILE A 209 -8.02 -6.92 -2.44
CA ILE A 209 -6.61 -6.58 -2.66
C ILE A 209 -5.89 -7.80 -3.28
N PRO A 210 -5.77 -7.86 -4.61
CA PRO A 210 -5.29 -9.05 -5.31
C PRO A 210 -3.80 -9.31 -5.10
N GLN A 211 -3.03 -8.30 -4.70
CA GLN A 211 -1.58 -8.37 -4.53
C GLN A 211 -1.15 -9.30 -3.39
N PHE A 212 -2.04 -9.60 -2.45
CA PHE A 212 -1.78 -10.59 -1.41
C PHE A 212 -2.15 -12.02 -1.83
N LYS A 213 -2.84 -12.16 -2.97
CA LYS A 213 -3.32 -13.46 -3.46
C LYS A 213 -2.15 -14.40 -3.77
N GLY A 214 -2.14 -15.55 -3.14
CA GLY A 214 -1.10 -16.57 -3.31
C GLY A 214 0.19 -16.34 -2.52
N ALA A 215 0.41 -15.19 -1.93
CA ALA A 215 1.53 -14.93 -1.02
C ALA A 215 1.23 -15.44 0.41
N GLN A 216 -0.03 -15.60 0.73
CA GLN A 216 -0.54 -16.11 2.01
C GLN A 216 -1.95 -16.67 1.82
N PRO A 217 -2.41 -17.60 2.68
CA PRO A 217 -3.75 -18.18 2.57
C PRO A 217 -4.84 -17.27 3.16
N ILE A 218 -4.75 -15.96 2.88
CA ILE A 218 -5.64 -14.92 3.40
C ILE A 218 -5.91 -13.93 2.27
N ASP A 219 -7.17 -13.73 1.93
CA ASP A 219 -7.63 -12.63 1.10
C ASP A 219 -7.99 -11.43 1.98
N VAL A 220 -7.70 -10.23 1.48
CA VAL A 220 -7.96 -8.96 2.17
C VAL A 220 -8.98 -8.16 1.37
N PHE A 221 -10.12 -7.88 2.00
CA PHE A 221 -11.15 -7.00 1.44
C PHE A 221 -11.09 -5.65 2.14
N ILE A 222 -11.13 -4.59 1.36
CA ILE A 222 -11.21 -3.21 1.85
C ILE A 222 -12.62 -2.68 1.63
N VAL A 223 -13.16 -2.02 2.65
CA VAL A 223 -14.42 -1.30 2.58
C VAL A 223 -14.17 0.14 3.04
N PRO A 224 -14.18 1.14 2.13
CA PRO A 224 -14.08 2.54 2.49
C PRO A 224 -15.23 2.97 3.39
N VAL A 225 -14.92 3.85 4.34
CA VAL A 225 -15.91 4.44 5.25
C VAL A 225 -15.87 5.96 5.17
N GLY A 226 -17.02 6.60 5.27
CA GLY A 226 -17.19 8.05 5.09
C GLY A 226 -16.73 8.91 6.27
N ARG A 227 -15.97 8.36 7.22
CA ARG A 227 -15.44 9.08 8.38
C ARG A 227 -14.06 8.62 8.76
N TRP A 228 -13.21 9.55 9.14
CA TRP A 228 -11.97 9.29 9.86
C TRP A 228 -12.24 8.79 11.28
N SER A 229 -11.22 8.29 11.94
CA SER A 229 -11.31 7.79 13.32
C SER A 229 -11.74 8.85 14.34
N ASP A 230 -11.45 10.12 14.07
CA ASP A 230 -11.86 11.27 14.89
C ASP A 230 -13.31 11.72 14.63
N GLY A 231 -14.05 11.01 13.76
CA GLY A 231 -15.44 11.29 13.42
C GLY A 231 -15.64 12.35 12.33
N THR A 232 -14.58 13.02 11.87
CA THR A 232 -14.67 13.99 10.78
C THR A 232 -14.95 13.29 9.44
N PRO A 233 -15.61 13.97 8.47
CA PRO A 233 -15.88 13.38 7.16
C PRO A 233 -14.59 12.94 6.44
N ALA A 234 -14.60 11.75 5.85
CA ALA A 234 -13.57 11.23 4.97
C ALA A 234 -14.08 11.20 3.52
N PRO A 235 -13.20 11.40 2.52
CA PRO A 235 -13.59 11.23 1.13
C PRO A 235 -14.01 9.78 0.88
N LEU A 236 -15.05 9.60 0.09
CA LEU A 236 -15.41 8.33 -0.53
C LEU A 236 -14.92 8.39 -1.99
N MET A 237 -14.52 7.24 -2.54
CA MET A 237 -14.17 7.10 -3.96
C MET A 237 -15.38 7.34 -4.85
#